data_ec065d8c44b0aa3917fc81f300fb77ec
#
_entry.id   ec065d8c44b0aa3917fc81f300fb77ec
#
_cell.length_a   1.000
_cell.length_b   1.000
_cell.length_c   1.000
_cell.angle_alpha   90.00
_cell.angle_beta   90.00
_cell.angle_gamma   90.00
#
_symmetry.space_group_name_H-M   'P 1'
#
loop_
_entity.id
_entity.type
_entity.pdbx_description
1 polymer ?
#
loop_
_entity_poly.entity_id
_entity_poly.type
_entity_poly.pdbx_seq_one_letter_code
_entity_poly.pdbx_strand_id
1 'polypeptide(L)'
;MDSGKRRSSGFGSYSISIQVDGVDITDEELVAVTEYVKPLADSMKESPTEFELVCCIAFEYFLRKKCDTVVLEVGMGGTFDATNVIETPEVAVITNLNLTISSSIISEK
;
A
#
# COMPACT_ATOMS: atom_id res chain seq x y z
N MET A 1 4.87 2.64 -1.60
CA MET A 1 3.88 3.05 -0.60
C MET A 1 4.60 3.70 0.56
N ASP A 2 4.53 5.01 0.69
CA ASP A 2 5.18 5.74 1.77
C ASP A 2 4.60 7.15 1.88
N SER A 3 4.99 7.88 2.92
CA SER A 3 4.62 9.28 3.10
C SER A 3 5.81 10.21 2.89
N GLY A 4 6.91 9.69 2.39
CA GLY A 4 8.10 10.44 2.11
C GLY A 4 8.79 9.83 0.92
N LYS A 5 10.04 9.40 1.08
CA LYS A 5 10.73 8.76 -0.01
C LYS A 5 10.91 7.27 0.23
N ARG A 6 11.04 6.57 -0.85
CA ARG A 6 11.15 5.13 -0.86
C ARG A 6 12.59 4.66 -0.84
N ARG A 7 12.80 3.48 -0.30
CA ARG A 7 14.10 2.82 -0.25
C ARG A 7 13.94 1.38 -0.67
N SER A 8 15.01 0.74 -1.04
CA SER A 8 15.00 -0.60 -1.60
C SER A 8 15.95 -1.52 -0.86
N SER A 9 15.63 -1.89 0.35
CA SER A 9 16.40 -2.89 1.08
C SER A 9 15.62 -3.33 2.30
N GLY A 10 16.08 -4.37 2.96
CA GLY A 10 15.54 -4.75 4.24
C GLY A 10 14.63 -5.95 4.18
N PHE A 11 13.86 -6.15 5.21
CA PHE A 11 13.03 -7.31 5.42
C PHE A 11 11.97 -7.46 4.35
N GLY A 12 12.07 -8.51 3.58
CA GLY A 12 11.12 -8.79 2.53
C GLY A 12 10.97 -7.62 1.57
N SER A 13 10.18 -7.79 0.55
CA SER A 13 9.96 -6.74 -0.42
C SER A 13 8.93 -5.71 0.01
N TYR A 14 8.22 -5.93 1.12
CA TYR A 14 7.12 -5.07 1.53
C TYR A 14 7.47 -4.09 2.65
N SER A 15 8.24 -4.50 3.66
CA SER A 15 8.57 -3.62 4.78
C SER A 15 9.31 -2.36 4.34
N ILE A 16 10.17 -2.49 3.34
CA ILE A 16 10.93 -1.36 2.81
C ILE A 16 10.06 -0.37 2.04
N SER A 17 8.83 -0.76 1.71
CA SER A 17 7.90 0.09 0.97
C SER A 17 7.08 0.99 1.89
N ILE A 18 7.18 0.82 3.19
CA ILE A 18 6.36 1.57 4.16
C ILE A 18 7.27 2.49 4.95
N GLN A 19 7.11 3.79 4.72
CA GLN A 19 7.94 4.81 5.36
C GLN A 19 7.09 5.96 5.85
N VAL A 20 7.52 6.61 6.91
CA VAL A 20 6.97 7.87 7.39
C VAL A 20 8.12 8.85 7.55
N ASP A 21 8.04 10.00 6.88
CA ASP A 21 9.07 11.03 6.89
C ASP A 21 10.45 10.49 6.51
N GLY A 22 10.48 9.56 5.56
CA GLY A 22 11.73 8.98 5.07
C GLY A 22 12.34 7.90 5.96
N VAL A 23 11.64 7.48 7.02
CA VAL A 23 12.10 6.44 7.93
C VAL A 23 11.27 5.19 7.73
N ASP A 24 11.92 4.06 7.51
CA ASP A 24 11.25 2.78 7.31
C ASP A 24 10.47 2.37 8.56
N ILE A 25 9.35 1.69 8.36
CA ILE A 25 8.63 1.06 9.46
C ILE A 25 9.58 0.09 10.17
N THR A 26 9.59 0.11 11.50
CA THR A 26 10.43 -0.82 12.27
C THR A 26 9.76 -2.19 12.34
N ASP A 27 10.56 -3.21 12.64
CA ASP A 27 10.02 -4.57 12.82
C ASP A 27 9.00 -4.62 13.94
N GLU A 28 9.23 -3.89 15.02
CA GLU A 28 8.32 -3.81 16.15
C GLU A 28 6.99 -3.18 15.76
N GLU A 29 7.04 -2.09 15.02
CA GLU A 29 5.84 -1.42 14.51
C GLU A 29 5.09 -2.31 13.51
N LEU A 30 5.82 -2.98 12.64
CA LEU A 30 5.23 -3.90 11.67
C LEU A 30 4.49 -5.04 12.36
N VAL A 31 5.11 -5.63 13.39
CA VAL A 31 4.49 -6.71 14.17
C VAL A 31 3.23 -6.19 14.87
N ALA A 32 3.31 -5.05 15.51
CA ALA A 32 2.17 -4.49 16.25
C ALA A 32 0.97 -4.23 15.34
N VAL A 33 1.21 -3.65 14.16
CA VAL A 33 0.13 -3.38 13.21
C VAL A 33 -0.41 -4.67 12.61
N THR A 34 0.47 -5.62 12.31
CA THR A 34 0.08 -6.92 11.77
C THR A 34 -0.81 -7.69 12.76
N GLU A 35 -0.48 -7.65 14.04
CA GLU A 35 -1.28 -8.28 15.09
C GLU A 35 -2.69 -7.68 15.18
N TYR A 36 -2.84 -6.42 14.84
CA TYR A 36 -4.15 -5.78 14.78
C TYR A 36 -4.92 -6.16 13.50
N VAL A 37 -4.26 -6.14 12.37
CA VAL A 37 -4.90 -6.35 11.07
C VAL A 37 -5.21 -7.82 10.81
N LYS A 38 -4.34 -8.73 11.22
CA LYS A 38 -4.47 -10.15 10.90
C LYS A 38 -5.78 -10.78 11.39
N PRO A 39 -6.22 -10.57 12.63
CA PRO A 39 -7.50 -11.13 13.07
C PRO A 39 -8.69 -10.62 12.24
N LEU A 40 -8.65 -9.38 11.80
CA LEU A 40 -9.67 -8.82 10.93
C LEU A 40 -9.68 -9.51 9.57
N ALA A 41 -8.50 -9.74 9.01
CA ALA A 41 -8.36 -10.46 7.74
C ALA A 41 -8.84 -11.91 7.87
N ASP A 42 -8.49 -12.58 8.96
CA ASP A 42 -8.87 -13.97 9.20
C ASP A 42 -10.40 -14.13 9.38
N SER A 43 -11.09 -13.08 9.76
CA SER A 43 -12.55 -13.11 9.92
C SER A 43 -13.31 -12.91 8.61
N MET A 44 -12.62 -12.60 7.52
CA MET A 44 -13.24 -12.37 6.23
C MET A 44 -13.62 -13.70 5.55
N LYS A 45 -14.71 -13.68 4.79
CA LYS A 45 -15.16 -14.83 4.02
C LYS A 45 -14.11 -15.31 3.04
N GLU A 46 -13.48 -14.37 2.35
CA GLU A 46 -12.38 -14.63 1.43
C GLU A 46 -11.13 -14.01 2.01
N SER A 47 -10.09 -14.81 2.09
CA SER A 47 -8.81 -14.31 2.59
C SER A 47 -8.26 -13.26 1.63
N PRO A 48 -7.80 -12.12 2.15
CA PRO A 48 -7.16 -11.13 1.29
C PRO A 48 -5.84 -11.67 0.74
N THR A 49 -5.44 -11.15 -0.41
CA THR A 49 -4.12 -11.46 -0.96
C THR A 49 -3.05 -10.86 -0.08
N GLU A 50 -1.81 -11.31 -0.26
CA GLU A 50 -0.68 -10.78 0.49
C GLU A 50 -0.54 -9.28 0.29
N PHE A 51 -0.68 -8.80 -0.95
CA PHE A 51 -0.57 -7.38 -1.25
C PHE A 51 -1.69 -6.57 -0.62
N GLU A 52 -2.92 -7.07 -0.67
CA GLU A 52 -4.05 -6.42 0.01
C GLU A 52 -3.81 -6.30 1.50
N LEU A 53 -3.26 -7.36 2.10
CA LEU A 53 -2.94 -7.35 3.53
C LEU A 53 -1.87 -6.30 3.85
N VAL A 54 -0.82 -6.22 3.03
CA VAL A 54 0.23 -5.22 3.20
C VAL A 54 -0.33 -3.81 3.05
N CYS A 55 -1.25 -3.58 2.13
CA CYS A 55 -1.90 -2.28 1.99
C CYS A 55 -2.67 -1.90 3.24
N CYS A 56 -3.41 -2.84 3.83
CA CYS A 56 -4.13 -2.60 5.08
C CYS A 56 -3.17 -2.27 6.22
N ILE A 57 -2.05 -2.98 6.29
CA ILE A 57 -1.02 -2.71 7.29
C ILE A 57 -0.46 -1.31 7.13
N ALA A 58 -0.16 -0.91 5.90
CA ALA A 58 0.37 0.41 5.62
C ALA A 58 -0.62 1.52 5.99
N PHE A 59 -1.89 1.36 5.62
CA PHE A 59 -2.92 2.34 5.94
C PHE A 59 -3.09 2.49 7.45
N GLU A 60 -3.12 1.39 8.19
CA GLU A 60 -3.23 1.44 9.65
C GLU A 60 -2.00 2.09 10.28
N TYR A 61 -0.82 1.80 9.75
CA TYR A 61 0.41 2.41 10.22
C TYR A 61 0.40 3.92 10.02
N PHE A 62 0.02 4.38 8.82
CA PHE A 62 -0.05 5.82 8.53
C PHE A 62 -1.08 6.52 9.44
N LEU A 63 -2.17 5.85 9.72
CA LEU A 63 -3.18 6.37 10.64
C LEU A 63 -2.62 6.51 12.06
N ARG A 64 -1.90 5.51 12.54
CA ARG A 64 -1.27 5.56 13.87
C ARG A 64 -0.22 6.65 13.97
N LYS A 65 0.51 6.90 12.89
CA LYS A 65 1.52 7.96 12.81
C LYS A 65 0.91 9.34 12.55
N LYS A 66 -0.40 9.41 12.34
CA LYS A 66 -1.12 10.65 12.08
C LYS A 66 -0.55 11.41 10.89
N CYS A 67 -0.26 10.68 9.82
CA CYS A 67 0.19 11.29 8.58
C CYS A 67 -0.90 12.15 7.97
N ASP A 68 -0.56 13.36 7.58
CA ASP A 68 -1.49 14.27 6.91
C ASP A 68 -1.36 14.18 5.38
N THR A 69 -0.29 13.57 4.88
CA THR A 69 -0.09 13.34 3.44
C THR A 69 0.46 11.93 3.26
N VAL A 70 -0.13 11.18 2.33
CA VAL A 70 0.30 9.82 2.03
C VAL A 70 0.54 9.69 0.53
N VAL A 71 1.65 9.06 0.16
CA VAL A 71 1.99 8.75 -1.23
C VAL A 71 1.87 7.25 -1.42
N LEU A 72 1.02 6.84 -2.35
CA LEU A 72 0.77 5.43 -2.64
C LEU A 72 1.29 5.08 -4.02
N GLU A 73 2.07 4.02 -4.10
CA GLU A 73 2.51 3.47 -5.37
C GLU A 73 1.63 2.28 -5.71
N VAL A 74 0.99 2.33 -6.88
CA VAL A 74 0.14 1.24 -7.35
C VAL A 74 0.94 -0.04 -7.56
N GLY A 75 0.34 -1.18 -7.24
CA GLY A 75 0.97 -2.47 -7.49
C GLY A 75 0.87 -2.87 -8.95
N MET A 76 -0.34 -2.98 -9.48
CA MET A 76 -0.54 -3.35 -10.87
C MET A 76 -1.95 -2.96 -11.34
N GLY A 77 -2.03 -2.37 -12.52
CA GLY A 77 -3.29 -2.15 -13.22
C GLY A 77 -4.12 -0.97 -12.80
N GLY A 78 -3.86 -0.42 -11.66
CA GLY A 78 -4.53 0.79 -11.19
C GLY A 78 -5.92 0.54 -10.59
N THR A 79 -6.95 0.52 -11.42
CA THR A 79 -8.34 0.53 -10.95
C THR A 79 -8.70 -0.63 -10.01
N PHE A 80 -8.23 -1.82 -10.29
CA PHE A 80 -8.47 -2.97 -9.44
C PHE A 80 -7.39 -3.21 -8.40
N ASP A 81 -6.44 -2.30 -8.32
CA ASP A 81 -5.35 -2.44 -7.36
C ASP A 81 -5.83 -2.14 -5.93
N ALA A 82 -5.22 -2.82 -4.97
CA ALA A 82 -5.58 -2.65 -3.55
C ALA A 82 -5.32 -1.22 -3.04
N THR A 83 -4.46 -0.47 -3.70
CA THR A 83 -4.19 0.92 -3.33
C THR A 83 -5.26 1.88 -3.82
N ASN A 84 -6.14 1.44 -4.72
CA ASN A 84 -7.16 2.31 -5.32
C ASN A 84 -8.42 2.38 -4.46
N VAL A 85 -8.29 2.84 -3.23
CA VAL A 85 -9.39 2.98 -2.28
C VAL A 85 -9.72 4.45 -2.00
N ILE A 86 -8.98 5.36 -2.61
CA ILE A 86 -9.18 6.80 -2.45
C ILE A 86 -10.01 7.31 -3.61
N GLU A 87 -11.17 7.87 -3.31
CA GLU A 87 -12.09 8.37 -4.35
C GLU A 87 -11.48 9.52 -5.14
N THR A 88 -10.88 10.46 -4.44
CA THR A 88 -10.33 11.67 -5.07
C THR A 88 -8.95 11.95 -4.48
N PRO A 89 -7.89 11.52 -5.15
CA PRO A 89 -6.54 11.87 -4.70
C PRO A 89 -6.26 13.36 -4.98
N GLU A 90 -5.39 13.95 -4.18
CA GLU A 90 -4.94 15.33 -4.42
C GLU A 90 -4.16 15.41 -5.73
N VAL A 91 -3.31 14.41 -6.00
CA VAL A 91 -2.54 14.32 -7.24
C VAL A 91 -2.46 12.85 -7.65
N ALA A 92 -2.65 12.60 -8.94
CA ALA A 92 -2.42 11.29 -9.53
C ALA A 92 -1.31 11.41 -10.58
N VAL A 93 -0.35 10.47 -10.53
CA VAL A 93 0.82 10.49 -11.41
C VAL A 93 0.89 9.18 -12.18
N ILE A 94 1.03 9.28 -13.51
CA ILE A 94 1.28 8.14 -14.38
C ILE A 94 2.66 8.32 -14.97
N THR A 95 3.59 7.44 -14.58
CA THR A 95 4.97 7.56 -15.05
C THR A 95 5.17 6.84 -16.38
N ASN A 96 4.52 5.70 -16.55
CA ASN A 96 4.73 4.82 -17.69
C ASN A 96 3.59 3.82 -17.81
N LEU A 97 3.22 3.48 -19.03
CA LEU A 97 2.29 2.41 -19.34
C LEU A 97 2.91 1.48 -20.34
N ASN A 98 2.79 0.17 -20.11
CA ASN A 98 3.16 -0.83 -21.09
C ASN A 98 1.93 -1.68 -21.46
N LEU A 99 2.06 -2.55 -22.46
CA LEU A 99 0.91 -3.29 -22.97
C LEU A 99 0.23 -4.17 -21.94
N THR A 100 0.99 -4.75 -21.02
CA THR A 100 0.45 -5.63 -19.99
C THR A 100 -0.46 -4.86 -19.03
N ILE A 101 -0.06 -3.66 -18.65
CA ILE A 101 -0.80 -2.83 -17.70
C ILE A 101 -1.92 -2.08 -18.39
N SER A 102 -1.69 -1.61 -19.61
CA SER A 102 -2.65 -0.76 -20.31
C SER A 102 -3.99 -1.45 -20.56
N SER A 103 -4.00 -2.75 -20.77
CA SER A 103 -5.27 -3.46 -20.98
C SER A 103 -6.16 -3.40 -19.75
N SER A 104 -5.59 -3.47 -18.56
CA SER A 104 -6.35 -3.36 -17.31
C SER A 104 -6.86 -1.95 -17.08
N ILE A 105 -6.06 -0.95 -17.42
CA ILE A 105 -6.43 0.45 -17.24
C ILE A 105 -7.51 0.86 -18.24
N ILE A 106 -7.38 0.42 -19.48
CA ILE A 106 -8.33 0.75 -20.54
C ILE A 106 -9.70 0.14 -20.28
N SER A 107 -9.75 -1.04 -19.70
CA SER A 107 -11.03 -1.72 -19.42
C SER A 107 -11.92 -0.92 -18.45
N GLU A 108 -11.37 0.05 -17.77
CA GLU A 108 -12.09 0.87 -16.82
C GLU A 108 -12.76 2.10 -17.42
N LYS A 109 -12.44 2.37 -18.66
CA LYS A 109 -13.05 3.50 -19.36
C LYS A 109 -14.39 3.11 -19.94
#